data_535f6c6c7c4624d8686e41f3ebe8f698
#
_entry.id   535f6c6c7c4624d8686e41f3ebe8f698
#
_cell.length_a   1.000
_cell.length_b   1.000
_cell.length_c   1.000
_cell.angle_alpha   90.00
_cell.angle_beta   90.00
_cell.angle_gamma   90.00
#
_symmetry.space_group_name_H-M   'P 1'
#
loop_
_entity.id
_entity.type
_entity.pdbx_description
1 polymer ?
#
loop_
_entity_poly.entity_id
_entity_poly.type
_entity_poly.pdbx_seq_one_letter_code
_entity_poly.pdbx_strand_id
1 'polypeptide(L)'
;TLDAGVRAVRALAQSGLSPANCRLLDPVEALLAGPAASGATGAVLIVGFEGADHALGEVLSRALELCGDHGGDVAPGAMSVREGSGEPARGGAGEAWRSSFLRAPYQRDALVGLGVVVETFETACLWSRFEATDAAIRASIRNAMDQAGLEGIVSMRVTHAYPDGVAPYYTVMARPTPAHGQPVGVNDRIARWDAVKEASMEAISTERATATHHHAV
;
A
#
# COMPACT_ATOMS: atom_id res chain seq x y z
N THR A 1 -9.35 10.92 -2.45
CA THR A 1 -8.29 11.15 -1.46
C THR A 1 -7.98 9.85 -0.70
N LEU A 2 -6.81 9.77 -0.04
CA LEU A 2 -6.45 8.62 0.80
C LEU A 2 -7.47 8.42 1.94
N ASP A 3 -7.82 9.48 2.64
CA ASP A 3 -8.77 9.43 3.77
C ASP A 3 -10.16 8.92 3.34
N ALA A 4 -10.64 9.33 2.17
CA ALA A 4 -11.86 8.82 1.58
C ALA A 4 -11.76 7.31 1.29
N GLY A 5 -10.64 6.89 0.71
CA GLY A 5 -10.35 5.48 0.46
C GLY A 5 -10.30 4.64 1.75
N VAL A 6 -9.69 5.16 2.80
CA VAL A 6 -9.64 4.48 4.12
C VAL A 6 -11.05 4.30 4.69
N ARG A 7 -11.90 5.32 4.61
CA ARG A 7 -13.31 5.19 5.05
C ARG A 7 -14.07 4.17 4.22
N ALA A 8 -13.86 4.14 2.91
CA ALA A 8 -14.49 3.14 2.03
C ALA A 8 -14.02 1.71 2.36
N VAL A 9 -12.72 1.49 2.57
CA VAL A 9 -12.18 0.19 2.99
C VAL A 9 -12.77 -0.27 4.32
N ARG A 10 -12.86 0.63 5.31
CA ARG A 10 -13.50 0.33 6.59
C ARG A 10 -14.97 -0.04 6.43
N ALA A 11 -15.72 0.71 5.63
CA ALA A 11 -17.13 0.43 5.35
C ALA A 11 -17.30 -0.95 4.68
N LEU A 12 -16.46 -1.28 3.69
CA LEU A 12 -16.43 -2.59 3.05
C LEU A 12 -16.11 -3.71 4.04
N ALA A 13 -15.08 -3.54 4.87
CA ALA A 13 -14.67 -4.55 5.86
C ALA A 13 -15.77 -4.82 6.91
N GLN A 14 -16.58 -3.80 7.24
CA GLN A 14 -17.67 -3.88 8.24
C GLN A 14 -19.02 -4.23 7.63
N SER A 15 -19.15 -4.27 6.30
CA SER A 15 -20.43 -4.50 5.61
C SER A 15 -20.92 -5.96 5.60
N GLY A 16 -20.02 -6.90 5.87
CA GLY A 16 -20.30 -8.33 5.69
C GLY A 16 -20.24 -8.83 4.24
N LEU A 17 -19.88 -7.97 3.27
CA LEU A 17 -19.75 -8.37 1.86
C LEU A 17 -18.56 -9.30 1.59
N SER A 18 -17.57 -9.31 2.49
CA SER A 18 -16.43 -10.23 2.46
C SER A 18 -15.68 -10.27 1.12
N PRO A 19 -15.14 -9.15 0.62
CA PRO A 19 -14.39 -9.16 -0.64
C PRO A 19 -13.20 -10.12 -0.56
N ALA A 20 -12.97 -10.88 -1.62
CA ALA A 20 -11.80 -11.75 -1.77
C ALA A 20 -10.50 -10.95 -1.92
N ASN A 21 -10.60 -9.72 -2.40
CA ASN A 21 -9.50 -8.77 -2.47
C ASN A 21 -10.01 -7.35 -2.14
N CYS A 22 -9.36 -6.67 -1.20
CA CYS A 22 -9.63 -5.29 -0.86
C CYS A 22 -8.31 -4.60 -0.53
N ARG A 23 -7.79 -3.80 -1.48
CA ARG A 23 -6.48 -3.14 -1.36
C ARG A 23 -6.58 -1.67 -1.70
N LEU A 24 -6.17 -0.85 -0.78
CA LEU A 24 -6.07 0.60 -0.99
C LEU A 24 -4.59 0.97 -1.17
N LEU A 25 -4.31 1.65 -2.26
CA LEU A 25 -3.01 2.22 -2.58
C LEU A 25 -3.07 3.73 -2.34
N ASP A 26 -2.11 4.30 -1.62
CA ASP A 26 -1.98 5.74 -1.57
C ASP A 26 -1.54 6.29 -2.95
N PRO A 27 -1.58 7.62 -3.18
CA PRO A 27 -1.26 8.17 -4.50
C PRO A 27 0.15 7.83 -4.99
N VAL A 28 1.12 7.72 -4.08
CA VAL A 28 2.50 7.36 -4.41
C VAL A 28 2.60 5.89 -4.80
N GLU A 29 2.02 5.00 -4.01
CA GLU A 29 1.95 3.57 -4.30
C GLU A 29 1.20 3.30 -5.60
N ALA A 30 0.09 4.00 -5.85
CA ALA A 30 -0.67 3.89 -7.09
C ALA A 30 0.16 4.28 -8.32
N LEU A 31 0.98 5.32 -8.19
CA LEU A 31 1.89 5.74 -9.26
C LEU A 31 2.99 4.70 -9.51
N LEU A 32 3.63 4.20 -8.45
CA LEU A 32 4.72 3.23 -8.54
C LEU A 32 4.25 1.86 -9.02
N ALA A 33 3.08 1.43 -8.59
CA ALA A 33 2.51 0.14 -8.95
C ALA A 33 1.81 0.10 -10.31
N GLY A 34 1.70 1.26 -10.99
CA GLY A 34 1.14 1.36 -12.32
C GLY A 34 -0.38 1.56 -12.45
N PRO A 35 -1.23 1.42 -11.41
CA PRO A 35 -2.66 1.71 -11.55
C PRO A 35 -2.96 3.16 -11.96
N ALA A 36 -2.13 4.12 -11.54
CA ALA A 36 -2.25 5.51 -11.96
C ALA A 36 -2.01 5.72 -13.46
N ALA A 37 -1.34 4.79 -14.15
CA ALA A 37 -1.21 4.82 -15.60
C ALA A 37 -2.57 4.69 -16.33
N SER A 38 -3.62 4.25 -15.63
CA SER A 38 -5.01 4.24 -16.12
C SER A 38 -5.76 5.57 -15.94
N GLY A 39 -5.07 6.65 -15.55
CA GLY A 39 -5.65 7.99 -15.38
C GLY A 39 -6.09 8.33 -13.95
N ALA A 40 -5.87 7.48 -12.97
CA ALA A 40 -6.16 7.78 -11.58
C ALA A 40 -5.19 8.84 -11.02
N THR A 41 -5.73 9.93 -10.48
CA THR A 41 -4.94 11.06 -9.93
C THR A 41 -4.86 11.05 -8.39
N GLY A 42 -5.32 10.00 -7.74
CA GLY A 42 -5.42 9.93 -6.28
C GLY A 42 -5.14 8.53 -5.74
N ALA A 43 -5.66 8.26 -4.55
CA ALA A 43 -5.64 6.91 -4.00
C ALA A 43 -6.48 5.95 -4.86
N VAL A 44 -6.03 4.71 -5.02
CA VAL A 44 -6.71 3.69 -5.82
C VAL A 44 -7.15 2.54 -4.91
N LEU A 45 -8.45 2.24 -4.92
CA LEU A 45 -9.01 1.08 -4.24
C LEU A 45 -9.31 -0.04 -5.24
N ILE A 46 -8.70 -1.19 -5.02
CA ILE A 46 -8.92 -2.40 -5.79
C ILE A 46 -9.78 -3.34 -4.95
N VAL A 47 -10.98 -3.65 -5.45
CA VAL A 47 -11.91 -4.57 -4.78
C VAL A 47 -12.25 -5.71 -5.74
N GLY A 48 -12.22 -6.93 -5.24
CA GLY A 48 -12.57 -8.11 -5.99
C GLY A 48 -13.42 -9.09 -5.19
N PHE A 49 -14.37 -9.72 -5.86
CA PHE A 49 -15.22 -10.75 -5.31
C PHE A 49 -15.08 -12.03 -6.12
N GLU A 50 -15.17 -13.15 -5.45
CA GLU A 50 -15.13 -14.48 -6.05
C GLU A 50 -16.32 -15.29 -5.53
N GLY A 51 -16.98 -16.01 -6.41
CA GLY A 51 -18.11 -16.90 -6.09
C GLY A 51 -18.06 -18.13 -6.99
N ALA A 52 -18.32 -19.30 -6.44
CA ALA A 52 -18.28 -20.56 -7.17
C ALA A 52 -19.67 -20.98 -7.68
N ASP A 53 -20.74 -20.58 -7.00
CA ASP A 53 -22.09 -21.16 -7.16
C ASP A 53 -23.20 -20.12 -7.20
N HIS A 54 -22.88 -18.82 -7.14
CA HIS A 54 -23.86 -17.74 -7.15
C HIS A 54 -23.37 -16.53 -7.92
N ALA A 55 -24.33 -15.71 -8.38
CA ALA A 55 -24.03 -14.46 -9.09
C ALA A 55 -23.54 -13.39 -8.11
N LEU A 56 -22.53 -12.62 -8.51
CA LEU A 56 -21.91 -11.59 -7.69
C LEU A 56 -22.40 -10.17 -7.99
N GLY A 57 -23.36 -10.01 -8.89
CA GLY A 57 -23.81 -8.70 -9.37
C GLY A 57 -24.33 -7.78 -8.27
N GLU A 58 -25.16 -8.29 -7.37
CA GLU A 58 -25.72 -7.52 -6.26
C GLU A 58 -24.65 -7.17 -5.22
N VAL A 59 -23.75 -8.10 -4.92
CA VAL A 59 -22.62 -7.89 -4.00
C VAL A 59 -21.71 -6.80 -4.53
N LEU A 60 -21.37 -6.86 -5.82
CA LEU A 60 -20.54 -5.85 -6.49
C LEU A 60 -21.24 -4.48 -6.51
N SER A 61 -22.53 -4.44 -6.85
CA SER A 61 -23.29 -3.19 -6.84
C SER A 61 -23.29 -2.54 -5.47
N ARG A 62 -23.51 -3.32 -4.41
CA ARG A 62 -23.48 -2.79 -3.04
C ARG A 62 -22.08 -2.30 -2.63
N ALA A 63 -21.04 -2.99 -3.04
CA ALA A 63 -19.66 -2.53 -2.79
C ALA A 63 -19.36 -1.21 -3.50
N LEU A 64 -19.84 -1.04 -4.73
CA LEU A 64 -19.68 0.20 -5.50
C LEU A 64 -20.45 1.37 -4.86
N GLU A 65 -21.67 1.13 -4.37
CA GLU A 65 -22.43 2.13 -3.61
C GLU A 65 -21.65 2.58 -2.37
N LEU A 66 -21.13 1.65 -1.56
CA LEU A 66 -20.31 1.99 -0.40
C LEU A 66 -19.06 2.81 -0.76
N CYS A 67 -18.42 2.48 -1.87
CA CYS A 67 -17.30 3.29 -2.36
C CYS A 67 -17.76 4.70 -2.79
N GLY A 68 -18.90 4.79 -3.49
CA GLY A 68 -19.50 6.05 -3.92
C GLY A 68 -19.89 6.95 -2.75
N ASP A 69 -20.47 6.39 -1.68
CA ASP A 69 -20.82 7.11 -0.44
C ASP A 69 -19.61 7.80 0.21
N HIS A 70 -18.41 7.33 -0.09
CA HIS A 70 -17.16 7.90 0.36
C HIS A 70 -16.39 8.68 -0.73
N GLY A 71 -17.07 9.03 -1.84
CA GLY A 71 -16.51 9.83 -2.93
C GLY A 71 -15.56 9.05 -3.84
N GLY A 72 -15.74 7.74 -3.93
CA GLY A 72 -15.05 6.90 -4.89
C GLY A 72 -15.72 6.93 -6.27
N ASP A 73 -14.91 6.99 -7.32
CA ASP A 73 -15.35 6.89 -8.71
C ASP A 73 -14.79 5.62 -9.35
N VAL A 74 -15.57 5.00 -10.24
CA VAL A 74 -15.10 3.88 -11.05
C VAL A 74 -14.64 4.40 -12.40
N ALA A 75 -13.35 4.31 -12.67
CA ALA A 75 -12.81 4.72 -13.97
C ALA A 75 -13.42 3.89 -15.12
N PRO A 76 -13.68 4.49 -16.29
CA PRO A 76 -14.17 3.76 -17.46
C PRO A 76 -13.30 2.54 -17.77
N GLY A 77 -13.91 1.35 -17.90
CA GLY A 77 -13.19 0.11 -18.16
C GLY A 77 -12.43 -0.50 -16.97
N ALA A 78 -12.53 0.09 -15.77
CA ALA A 78 -11.89 -0.46 -14.57
C ALA A 78 -12.63 -1.67 -13.98
N MET A 79 -13.90 -1.84 -14.32
CA MET A 79 -14.69 -2.99 -13.87
C MET A 79 -14.59 -4.14 -14.86
N SER A 80 -14.28 -5.32 -14.39
CA SER A 80 -14.30 -6.56 -15.18
C SER A 80 -15.08 -7.65 -14.43
N VAL A 81 -15.98 -8.32 -15.13
CA VAL A 81 -16.71 -9.48 -14.63
C VAL A 81 -16.31 -10.68 -15.48
N ARG A 82 -15.99 -11.79 -14.83
CA ARG A 82 -15.69 -13.06 -15.49
C ARG A 82 -16.68 -14.12 -15.01
N GLU A 83 -17.29 -14.80 -15.95
CA GLU A 83 -18.14 -15.95 -15.68
C GLU A 83 -17.45 -17.23 -16.17
N GLY A 84 -17.53 -18.28 -15.35
CA GLY A 84 -16.96 -19.59 -15.65
C GLY A 84 -15.43 -19.64 -15.63
N SER A 85 -14.83 -20.65 -16.29
CA SER A 85 -13.39 -20.91 -16.34
C SER A 85 -12.63 -20.11 -17.42
N GLY A 86 -13.19 -19.02 -17.91
CA GLY A 86 -12.57 -18.17 -18.93
C GLY A 86 -11.24 -17.59 -18.48
N GLU A 87 -10.41 -17.20 -19.48
CA GLU A 87 -9.16 -16.48 -19.21
C GLU A 87 -9.39 -15.23 -18.35
N PRO A 88 -8.47 -14.89 -17.44
CA PRO A 88 -8.56 -13.65 -16.65
C PRO A 88 -8.71 -12.46 -17.59
N ALA A 89 -9.59 -11.51 -17.22
CA ALA A 89 -9.65 -10.24 -17.93
C ALA A 89 -8.27 -9.60 -17.89
N ARG A 90 -7.71 -9.29 -19.08
CA ARG A 90 -6.41 -8.64 -19.21
C ARG A 90 -6.60 -7.14 -19.21
N GLY A 91 -5.80 -6.44 -18.41
CA GLY A 91 -5.80 -4.98 -18.33
C GLY A 91 -6.47 -4.42 -17.07
N GLY A 92 -6.38 -3.09 -16.94
CA GLY A 92 -6.92 -2.38 -15.78
C GLY A 92 -5.97 -2.31 -14.57
N ALA A 93 -6.41 -1.56 -13.54
CA ALA A 93 -5.62 -1.26 -12.36
C ALA A 93 -5.23 -2.52 -11.55
N GLY A 94 -6.12 -3.51 -11.47
CA GLY A 94 -5.87 -4.75 -10.74
C GLY A 94 -4.76 -5.60 -11.35
N GLU A 95 -4.72 -5.72 -12.68
CA GLU A 95 -3.65 -6.46 -13.36
C GLU A 95 -2.32 -5.70 -13.34
N ALA A 96 -2.36 -4.39 -13.53
CA ALA A 96 -1.17 -3.54 -13.42
C ALA A 96 -0.54 -3.69 -12.04
N TRP A 97 -1.36 -3.63 -10.99
CA TRP A 97 -0.90 -3.84 -9.62
C TRP A 97 -0.35 -5.26 -9.41
N ARG A 98 -1.05 -6.31 -9.84
CA ARG A 98 -0.58 -7.69 -9.74
C ARG A 98 0.77 -7.89 -10.42
N SER A 99 0.90 -7.37 -11.63
CA SER A 99 2.15 -7.44 -12.41
C SER A 99 3.30 -6.71 -11.71
N SER A 100 3.03 -5.53 -11.14
CA SER A 100 4.00 -4.78 -10.34
C SER A 100 4.41 -5.54 -9.07
N PHE A 101 3.43 -6.09 -8.35
CA PHE A 101 3.66 -6.88 -7.15
C PHE A 101 4.57 -8.08 -7.39
N LEU A 102 4.34 -8.83 -8.48
CA LEU A 102 5.17 -9.99 -8.82
C LEU A 102 6.61 -9.60 -9.21
N ARG A 103 6.83 -8.37 -9.68
CA ARG A 103 8.15 -7.84 -10.03
C ARG A 103 8.83 -7.06 -8.91
N ALA A 104 8.14 -6.76 -7.83
CA ALA A 104 8.65 -5.94 -6.74
C ALA A 104 9.99 -6.43 -6.15
N PRO A 105 10.23 -7.75 -5.92
CA PRO A 105 11.53 -8.22 -5.45
C PRO A 105 12.68 -7.88 -6.39
N TYR A 106 12.48 -8.07 -7.69
CA TYR A 106 13.51 -7.75 -8.71
C TYR A 106 13.75 -6.25 -8.84
N GLN A 107 12.70 -5.43 -8.69
CA GLN A 107 12.81 -3.98 -8.68
C GLN A 107 13.60 -3.50 -7.46
N ARG A 108 13.35 -4.09 -6.28
CA ARG A 108 14.09 -3.80 -5.06
C ARG A 108 15.58 -4.08 -5.25
N ASP A 109 15.93 -5.24 -5.78
CA ASP A 109 17.35 -5.62 -6.02
C ASP A 109 18.03 -4.65 -6.99
N ALA A 110 17.35 -4.26 -8.06
CA ALA A 110 17.86 -3.27 -8.99
C ALA A 110 18.09 -1.89 -8.33
N LEU A 111 17.13 -1.42 -7.52
CA LEU A 111 17.24 -0.15 -6.80
C LEU A 111 18.38 -0.16 -5.79
N VAL A 112 18.53 -1.24 -5.03
CA VAL A 112 19.63 -1.42 -4.09
C VAL A 112 20.98 -1.43 -4.82
N GLY A 113 21.07 -2.08 -5.97
CA GLY A 113 22.24 -2.07 -6.85
C GLY A 113 22.60 -0.67 -7.36
N LEU A 114 21.60 0.20 -7.56
CA LEU A 114 21.77 1.61 -7.92
C LEU A 114 22.07 2.52 -6.72
N GLY A 115 22.21 1.96 -5.51
CA GLY A 115 22.54 2.71 -4.30
C GLY A 115 21.34 3.33 -3.57
N VAL A 116 20.11 2.97 -3.95
CA VAL A 116 18.91 3.39 -3.26
C VAL A 116 18.73 2.59 -1.97
N VAL A 117 18.37 3.26 -0.87
CA VAL A 117 17.91 2.63 0.35
C VAL A 117 16.45 2.27 0.16
N VAL A 118 16.12 1.00 0.34
CA VAL A 118 14.74 0.48 0.24
C VAL A 118 14.41 -0.29 1.52
N GLU A 119 13.36 0.11 2.20
CA GLU A 119 12.79 -0.58 3.35
C GLU A 119 11.30 -0.79 3.18
N THR A 120 10.82 -1.94 3.63
CA THR A 120 9.40 -2.26 3.66
C THR A 120 9.04 -2.92 4.98
N PHE A 121 7.91 -2.53 5.54
CA PHE A 121 7.39 -3.13 6.76
C PHE A 121 5.88 -3.06 6.80
N GLU A 122 5.30 -3.87 7.63
CA GLU A 122 3.85 -3.96 7.84
C GLU A 122 3.54 -3.83 9.33
N THR A 123 2.38 -3.28 9.62
CA THR A 123 1.85 -3.21 10.98
C THR A 123 0.35 -3.52 10.95
N ALA A 124 -0.26 -3.64 12.11
CA ALA A 124 -1.71 -3.74 12.25
C ALA A 124 -2.18 -2.89 13.42
N CYS A 125 -3.31 -2.22 13.25
CA CYS A 125 -3.92 -1.41 14.30
C CYS A 125 -5.45 -1.37 14.17
N LEU A 126 -6.13 -0.98 15.24
CA LEU A 126 -7.57 -0.75 15.21
C LEU A 126 -7.92 0.44 14.32
N TRP A 127 -9.09 0.41 13.68
CA TRP A 127 -9.58 1.52 12.85
C TRP A 127 -9.62 2.86 13.61
N SER A 128 -9.93 2.82 14.90
CA SER A 128 -9.99 4.04 15.74
C SER A 128 -8.63 4.70 15.95
N ARG A 129 -7.54 4.00 15.67
CA ARG A 129 -6.17 4.48 15.86
C ARG A 129 -5.43 4.70 14.55
N PHE A 130 -5.97 4.22 13.44
CA PHE A 130 -5.25 4.17 12.16
C PHE A 130 -4.71 5.54 11.74
N GLU A 131 -5.53 6.59 11.79
CA GLU A 131 -5.12 7.93 11.35
C GLU A 131 -3.92 8.46 12.15
N ALA A 132 -3.97 8.34 13.48
CA ALA A 132 -2.88 8.76 14.37
C ALA A 132 -1.63 7.90 14.14
N THR A 133 -1.80 6.58 14.00
CA THR A 133 -0.71 5.63 13.76
C THR A 133 -0.02 5.90 12.42
N ASP A 134 -0.77 6.09 11.32
CA ASP A 134 -0.20 6.41 10.00
C ASP A 134 0.56 7.74 10.03
N ALA A 135 -0.02 8.76 10.66
CA ALA A 135 0.63 10.07 10.78
C ALA A 135 1.95 9.98 11.58
N ALA A 136 1.95 9.28 12.72
CA ALA A 136 3.13 9.11 13.56
C ALA A 136 4.24 8.31 12.85
N ILE A 137 3.90 7.21 12.18
CA ILE A 137 4.85 6.39 11.41
C ILE A 137 5.48 7.22 10.30
N ARG A 138 4.68 7.90 9.49
CA ARG A 138 5.18 8.75 8.39
C ARG A 138 6.05 9.90 8.89
N ALA A 139 5.70 10.52 10.00
CA ALA A 139 6.48 11.59 10.61
C ALA A 139 7.84 11.07 11.11
N SER A 140 7.85 9.95 11.81
CA SER A 140 9.07 9.31 12.32
C SER A 140 10.03 8.93 11.19
N ILE A 141 9.51 8.31 10.12
CA ILE A 141 10.32 7.94 8.96
C ILE A 141 10.93 9.19 8.29
N ARG A 142 10.13 10.23 8.03
CA ARG A 142 10.61 11.45 7.39
C ARG A 142 11.71 12.10 8.22
N ASN A 143 11.51 12.21 9.53
CA ASN A 143 12.53 12.73 10.43
C ASN A 143 13.82 11.91 10.42
N ALA A 144 13.72 10.59 10.44
CA ALA A 144 14.88 9.71 10.34
C ALA A 144 15.59 9.86 8.98
N MET A 145 14.86 9.98 7.88
CA MET A 145 15.42 10.24 6.55
C MET A 145 16.18 11.57 6.50
N ASP A 146 15.57 12.64 7.04
CA ASP A 146 16.19 13.97 7.08
C ASP A 146 17.48 13.95 7.88
N GLN A 147 17.48 13.34 9.07
CA GLN A 147 18.66 13.20 9.93
C GLN A 147 19.74 12.33 9.30
N ALA A 148 19.37 11.29 8.56
CA ALA A 148 20.29 10.39 7.87
C ALA A 148 20.75 10.94 6.50
N GLY A 149 20.32 12.11 6.07
CA GLY A 149 20.64 12.65 4.75
C GLY A 149 20.12 11.76 3.61
N LEU A 150 18.86 11.35 3.71
CA LEU A 150 18.16 10.56 2.72
C LEU A 150 17.06 11.40 2.06
N GLU A 151 17.04 11.45 0.74
CA GLU A 151 15.97 12.09 -0.04
C GLU A 151 15.13 11.03 -0.73
N GLY A 152 13.82 11.04 -0.48
CA GLY A 152 12.98 10.00 -1.05
C GLY A 152 11.51 10.10 -0.67
N ILE A 153 10.85 8.97 -0.76
CA ILE A 153 9.41 8.83 -0.61
C ILE A 153 9.04 7.79 0.44
N VAL A 154 7.90 8.00 1.06
CA VAL A 154 7.21 7.02 1.91
C VAL A 154 5.83 6.80 1.31
N SER A 155 5.57 5.60 0.85
CA SER A 155 4.25 5.19 0.36
C SER A 155 3.59 4.18 1.30
N MET A 156 2.27 4.03 1.18
CA MET A 156 1.50 3.08 1.99
C MET A 156 0.40 2.43 1.15
N ARG A 157 0.20 1.15 1.40
CA ARG A 157 -0.98 0.43 0.94
C ARG A 157 -1.64 -0.31 2.10
N VAL A 158 -2.96 -0.39 2.09
CA VAL A 158 -3.69 -1.32 2.95
C VAL A 158 -3.64 -2.70 2.29
N THR A 159 -3.00 -3.65 2.96
CA THR A 159 -2.89 -5.03 2.48
C THR A 159 -4.01 -5.92 2.98
N HIS A 160 -4.43 -5.71 4.23
CA HIS A 160 -5.54 -6.45 4.85
C HIS A 160 -6.45 -5.49 5.62
N ALA A 161 -7.74 -5.75 5.51
CA ALA A 161 -8.77 -5.00 6.21
C ALA A 161 -9.70 -5.98 6.94
N TYR A 162 -9.88 -5.73 8.22
CA TYR A 162 -10.71 -6.52 9.11
C TYR A 162 -11.86 -5.66 9.65
N PRO A 163 -12.94 -6.23 10.19
CA PRO A 163 -14.03 -5.44 10.77
C PRO A 163 -13.58 -4.48 11.88
N ASP A 164 -12.59 -4.86 12.68
CA ASP A 164 -12.07 -4.12 13.83
C ASP A 164 -10.78 -3.33 13.56
N GLY A 165 -10.04 -3.66 12.49
CA GLY A 165 -8.74 -3.05 12.24
C GLY A 165 -8.23 -3.20 10.82
N VAL A 166 -7.01 -2.75 10.62
CA VAL A 166 -6.36 -2.65 9.31
C VAL A 166 -4.88 -2.96 9.41
N ALA A 167 -4.32 -3.58 8.39
CA ALA A 167 -2.89 -3.80 8.24
C ALA A 167 -2.33 -2.94 7.09
N PRO A 168 -1.76 -1.78 7.41
CA PRO A 168 -1.03 -0.97 6.44
C PRO A 168 0.39 -1.50 6.23
N TYR A 169 0.81 -1.50 4.97
CA TYR A 169 2.15 -1.85 4.51
C TYR A 169 2.84 -0.60 3.98
N TYR A 170 4.00 -0.29 4.50
CA TYR A 170 4.79 0.88 4.12
C TYR A 170 5.95 0.49 3.23
N THR A 171 6.29 1.38 2.30
CA THR A 171 7.48 1.29 1.47
C THR A 171 8.23 2.61 1.55
N VAL A 172 9.51 2.53 1.91
CA VAL A 172 10.44 3.66 1.90
C VAL A 172 11.43 3.45 0.78
N MET A 173 11.58 4.42 -0.09
CA MET A 173 12.61 4.43 -1.13
C MET A 173 13.32 5.77 -1.09
N ALA A 174 14.61 5.76 -0.78
CA ALA A 174 15.36 6.99 -0.59
C ALA A 174 16.78 6.90 -1.14
N ARG A 175 17.25 7.98 -1.72
CA ARG A 175 18.61 8.11 -2.20
C ARG A 175 19.45 8.82 -1.14
N PRO A 176 20.61 8.27 -0.76
CA PRO A 176 21.53 8.96 0.13
C PRO A 176 22.10 10.20 -0.55
N THR A 177 22.07 11.32 0.14
CA THR A 177 22.74 12.54 -0.31
C THR A 177 24.25 12.37 -0.12
N PRO A 178 25.06 12.50 -1.19
CA PRO A 178 26.52 12.39 -1.10
C PRO A 178 27.12 13.53 -0.25
N ALA A 179 27.98 13.20 0.68
CA ALA A 179 28.79 14.18 1.35
C ALA A 179 29.97 14.57 0.44
N HIS A 180 30.14 15.86 0.18
CA HIS A 180 31.25 16.39 -0.63
C HIS A 180 31.37 15.78 -2.03
N GLY A 181 30.26 15.36 -2.65
CA GLY A 181 30.24 14.80 -4.00
C GLY A 181 30.81 13.39 -4.14
N GLN A 182 31.17 12.73 -3.05
CA GLN A 182 31.68 11.35 -3.07
C GLN A 182 30.51 10.35 -2.98
N PRO A 183 30.56 9.24 -3.73
CA PRO A 183 29.56 8.18 -3.62
C PRO A 183 29.45 7.65 -2.19
N VAL A 184 28.23 7.43 -1.74
CA VAL A 184 27.96 6.88 -0.40
C VAL A 184 28.34 5.40 -0.36
N GLY A 185 29.23 5.02 0.55
CA GLY A 185 29.72 3.66 0.72
C GLY A 185 28.61 2.70 1.22
N VAL A 186 28.85 1.39 1.06
CA VAL A 186 27.88 0.35 1.45
C VAL A 186 27.56 0.41 2.94
N ASN A 187 28.61 0.51 3.80
CA ASN A 187 28.41 0.55 5.25
C ASN A 187 27.62 1.77 5.71
N ASP A 188 27.83 2.93 5.07
CA ASP A 188 27.10 4.14 5.36
C ASP A 188 25.63 4.03 4.90
N ARG A 189 25.38 3.37 3.76
CA ARG A 189 24.00 3.08 3.31
C ARG A 189 23.27 2.12 4.27
N ILE A 190 23.97 1.11 4.79
CA ILE A 190 23.40 0.20 5.80
C ILE A 190 23.07 0.97 7.07
N ALA A 191 23.96 1.82 7.59
CA ALA A 191 23.68 2.61 8.77
C ALA A 191 22.47 3.54 8.61
N ARG A 192 22.32 4.16 7.44
CA ARG A 192 21.14 5.00 7.11
C ARG A 192 19.86 4.17 6.99
N TRP A 193 19.96 2.97 6.42
CA TRP A 193 18.85 2.03 6.38
C TRP A 193 18.42 1.58 7.78
N ASP A 194 19.38 1.23 8.65
CA ASP A 194 19.13 0.87 10.05
C ASP A 194 18.41 2.00 10.80
N ALA A 195 18.83 3.25 10.62
CA ALA A 195 18.21 4.41 11.25
C ALA A 195 16.71 4.55 10.87
N VAL A 196 16.38 4.34 9.59
CA VAL A 196 14.97 4.37 9.11
C VAL A 196 14.19 3.19 9.70
N LYS A 197 14.79 2.00 9.73
CA LYS A 197 14.15 0.80 10.27
C LYS A 197 13.87 0.94 11.77
N GLU A 198 14.84 1.37 12.55
CA GLU A 198 14.69 1.61 13.99
C GLU A 198 13.59 2.62 14.28
N ALA A 199 13.59 3.77 13.58
CA ALA A 199 12.57 4.80 13.72
C ALA A 199 11.16 4.29 13.37
N SER A 200 11.05 3.42 12.37
CA SER A 200 9.78 2.79 11.98
C SER A 200 9.26 1.86 13.09
N MET A 201 10.13 1.02 13.64
CA MET A 201 9.77 0.08 14.71
C MET A 201 9.44 0.79 16.02
N GLU A 202 10.16 1.86 16.34
CA GLU A 202 9.89 2.68 17.52
C GLU A 202 8.53 3.37 17.42
N ALA A 203 8.19 3.92 16.24
CA ALA A 203 6.87 4.52 16.00
C ALA A 203 5.75 3.50 16.15
N ILE A 204 5.88 2.30 15.57
CA ILE A 204 4.92 1.20 15.71
C ILE A 204 4.72 0.84 17.19
N SER A 205 5.81 0.71 17.95
CA SER A 205 5.76 0.37 19.36
C SER A 205 5.09 1.48 20.19
N THR A 206 5.46 2.73 19.96
CA THR A 206 4.89 3.91 20.65
C THR A 206 3.39 4.02 20.42
N GLU A 207 2.95 3.80 19.18
CA GLU A 207 1.54 3.78 18.81
C GLU A 207 0.80 2.51 19.26
N ARG A 208 1.47 1.58 19.91
CA ARG A 208 0.91 0.28 20.32
C ARG A 208 0.26 -0.47 19.18
N ALA A 209 0.82 -0.33 17.99
CA ALA A 209 0.48 -1.11 16.84
C ALA A 209 1.30 -2.42 16.83
N THR A 210 0.87 -3.40 16.08
CA THR A 210 1.53 -4.70 16.04
C THR A 210 2.67 -4.69 15.02
N ALA A 211 3.88 -5.00 15.44
CA ALA A 211 4.94 -5.33 14.50
C ALA A 211 4.63 -6.71 13.91
N THR A 212 4.15 -6.74 12.69
CA THR A 212 3.73 -7.97 12.02
C THR A 212 4.23 -8.01 10.58
N HIS A 213 4.31 -9.22 10.06
CA HIS A 213 4.59 -9.46 8.66
C HIS A 213 3.82 -10.70 8.23
N HIS A 214 2.93 -10.56 7.25
CA HIS A 214 2.03 -11.63 6.84
C HIS A 214 2.68 -12.68 5.93
N HIS A 215 3.98 -12.61 5.76
CA HIS A 215 4.72 -13.69 5.10
C HIS A 215 5.08 -14.72 6.17
N ALA A 216 4.31 -15.80 6.22
CA ALA A 216 4.65 -16.96 7.02
C ALA A 216 6.01 -17.49 6.57
N VAL A 217 6.94 -17.57 7.49
CA VAL A 217 8.22 -18.23 7.30
C VAL A 217 8.20 -19.52 8.07
#